data_62df04b59b87cdf8f29d2e7e12962f25
#
_entry.id   62df04b59b87cdf8f29d2e7e12962f25
#
_cell.length_a   1.000
_cell.length_b   1.000
_cell.length_c   1.000
_cell.angle_alpha   90.00
_cell.angle_beta   90.00
_cell.angle_gamma   90.00
#
_symmetry.space_group_name_H-M   'P 1'
#
loop_
_entity.id
_entity.type
_entity.pdbx_description
1 polymer ?
#
loop_
_entity_poly.entity_id
_entity_poly.type
_entity_poly.pdbx_seq_one_letter_code
_entity_poly.pdbx_strand_id
1 'polypeptide(L)'
;MTEKEKKALNPKVQWAKCIAAVVAYLLFLYWVKSWWGLIVLPFIFDVYITKKINWQWWRDSENRVTAAIMPWVDALVFALVAVYFINIYFFQNYVIPSSSLEKSLLVGDYLFVSKVSYGPRKPQTPLTLPLTQHTLPVVDCDSYIEWPQWGYERAKGLGKVQLNDIVVFNYPTGDTVLTAPKYWGRDFYAIAYGAGEQEWAEKHNGEIPYFATKQQQYDFFAKLYAAGRKLIDQNPSEFGTIKTRPVDRRENYVKRCVGLPGQTLQIKNRIIYLDGKPNKEPDNVQYSYHVKLRAQLPLELIDELGISSEDIASLNMYGYLPLTNASVKALRARKDVVESVTPVTDADNLADVWSTYPLNGNKRWTRDNYGPIWIPKRGATLTLTMDNIAVYERPIRVYEGNDLQVKNGKIYINGKQTNKYTFRMDYYWMQGDNRHNSADSRYWGFVPEDHIVGKPIFIWWSSDPDHTGTAGIRWSRLFRFVDNIK
;
A
#
# COMPACT_ATOMS: atom_id res chain seq x y z
N MET A 1 2.21 -41.84 23.58
CA MET A 1 1.89 -41.68 25.02
C MET A 1 1.95 -43.04 25.67
N THR A 2 2.88 -43.22 26.58
CA THR A 2 2.99 -44.47 27.34
C THR A 2 1.80 -44.61 28.28
N GLU A 3 1.45 -45.86 28.69
CA GLU A 3 0.33 -46.07 29.65
C GLU A 3 0.49 -45.27 30.98
N LYS A 4 1.74 -44.92 31.35
CA LYS A 4 2.02 -44.05 32.49
C LYS A 4 1.56 -42.61 32.30
N GLU A 5 1.63 -42.06 31.07
CA GLU A 5 1.16 -40.68 30.76
C GLU A 5 -0.36 -40.60 30.67
N LYS A 6 -1.05 -41.67 30.28
CA LYS A 6 -2.53 -41.74 30.30
C LYS A 6 -3.14 -41.70 31.72
N LYS A 7 -2.37 -42.15 32.73
CA LYS A 7 -2.83 -42.19 34.12
C LYS A 7 -2.76 -40.85 34.88
N ALA A 8 -2.02 -39.86 34.31
CA ALA A 8 -1.74 -38.60 35.03
C ALA A 8 -2.66 -37.41 34.71
N LEU A 9 -3.61 -37.54 33.75
CA LEU A 9 -4.44 -36.40 33.33
C LEU A 9 -5.80 -36.43 34.05
N ASN A 10 -6.00 -35.48 34.99
CA ASN A 10 -7.26 -35.28 35.64
C ASN A 10 -8.38 -34.96 34.61
N PRO A 11 -9.41 -35.78 34.44
CA PRO A 11 -10.46 -35.57 33.43
C PRO A 11 -11.13 -34.18 33.55
N LYS A 12 -11.34 -33.68 34.76
CA LYS A 12 -11.91 -32.34 34.99
C LYS A 12 -11.04 -31.21 34.42
N VAL A 13 -9.73 -31.36 34.53
CA VAL A 13 -8.78 -30.37 33.98
C VAL A 13 -8.78 -30.43 32.44
N GLN A 14 -8.89 -31.62 31.84
CA GLN A 14 -8.95 -31.77 30.39
C GLN A 14 -10.24 -31.16 29.83
N TRP A 15 -11.38 -31.40 30.48
CA TRP A 15 -12.64 -30.77 30.12
C TRP A 15 -12.56 -29.24 30.25
N ALA A 16 -12.01 -28.73 31.34
CA ALA A 16 -11.85 -27.29 31.53
C ALA A 16 -10.98 -26.67 30.43
N LYS A 17 -9.86 -27.30 30.05
CA LYS A 17 -9.02 -26.86 28.93
C LYS A 17 -9.73 -26.90 27.60
N CYS A 18 -10.48 -27.98 27.34
CA CYS A 18 -11.26 -28.12 26.10
C CYS A 18 -12.32 -27.00 26.00
N ILE A 19 -13.08 -26.78 27.04
CA ILE A 19 -14.14 -25.72 27.09
C ILE A 19 -13.48 -24.36 26.89
N ALA A 20 -12.39 -24.06 27.58
CA ALA A 20 -11.68 -22.79 27.42
C ALA A 20 -11.18 -22.59 25.98
N ALA A 21 -10.57 -23.61 25.37
CA ALA A 21 -10.11 -23.58 23.99
C ALA A 21 -11.27 -23.39 22.99
N VAL A 22 -12.37 -24.13 23.16
CA VAL A 22 -13.57 -24.02 22.32
C VAL A 22 -14.19 -22.62 22.43
N VAL A 23 -14.34 -22.10 23.65
CA VAL A 23 -14.90 -20.75 23.87
C VAL A 23 -14.01 -19.69 23.24
N ALA A 24 -12.69 -19.74 23.48
CA ALA A 24 -11.75 -18.81 22.88
C ALA A 24 -11.79 -18.87 21.34
N TYR A 25 -11.85 -20.09 20.78
CA TYR A 25 -11.94 -20.28 19.34
C TYR A 25 -13.27 -19.79 18.75
N LEU A 26 -14.40 -20.02 19.40
CA LEU A 26 -15.70 -19.50 18.98
C LEU A 26 -15.76 -17.97 19.02
N LEU A 27 -15.17 -17.34 20.05
CA LEU A 27 -15.04 -15.89 20.12
C LEU A 27 -14.17 -15.36 18.96
N PHE A 28 -13.08 -16.05 18.62
CA PHE A 28 -12.27 -15.72 17.48
C PHE A 28 -13.06 -15.83 16.15
N LEU A 29 -13.80 -16.94 15.93
CA LEU A 29 -14.63 -17.13 14.73
C LEU A 29 -15.73 -16.06 14.62
N TYR A 30 -16.36 -15.71 15.76
CA TYR A 30 -17.34 -14.62 15.80
C TYR A 30 -16.71 -13.28 15.40
N TRP A 31 -15.52 -12.98 15.91
CA TRP A 31 -14.80 -11.75 15.59
C TRP A 31 -14.44 -11.66 14.10
N VAL A 32 -13.89 -12.75 13.52
CA VAL A 32 -13.50 -12.79 12.10
C VAL A 32 -14.67 -13.08 11.15
N LYS A 33 -15.89 -13.32 11.69
CA LYS A 33 -17.11 -13.65 10.94
C LYS A 33 -16.93 -14.84 9.98
N SER A 34 -16.19 -15.86 10.38
CA SER A 34 -15.89 -17.04 9.56
C SER A 34 -16.50 -18.31 10.14
N TRP A 35 -17.59 -18.77 9.55
CA TRP A 35 -18.26 -20.03 9.98
C TRP A 35 -17.54 -21.29 9.46
N TRP A 36 -16.74 -21.17 8.41
CA TRP A 36 -15.93 -22.28 7.90
C TRP A 36 -14.97 -22.85 8.94
N GLY A 37 -14.52 -22.01 9.86
CA GLY A 37 -13.65 -22.43 10.96
C GLY A 37 -14.28 -23.45 11.91
N LEU A 38 -15.62 -23.66 11.91
CA LEU A 38 -16.27 -24.67 12.75
C LEU A 38 -15.76 -26.09 12.49
N ILE A 39 -15.21 -26.35 11.31
CA ILE A 39 -14.57 -27.62 10.96
C ILE A 39 -13.39 -27.99 11.87
N VAL A 40 -12.80 -27.02 12.58
CA VAL A 40 -11.68 -27.23 13.52
C VAL A 40 -12.15 -27.71 14.88
N LEU A 41 -13.41 -27.51 15.27
CA LEU A 41 -13.93 -27.91 16.59
C LEU A 41 -13.78 -29.40 16.91
N PRO A 42 -14.10 -30.34 16.00
CA PRO A 42 -13.85 -31.76 16.22
C PRO A 42 -12.41 -32.08 16.55
N PHE A 43 -11.44 -31.39 15.92
CA PHE A 43 -10.00 -31.57 16.17
C PHE A 43 -9.61 -31.03 17.55
N ILE A 44 -10.14 -29.87 17.98
CA ILE A 44 -9.94 -29.36 19.34
C ILE A 44 -10.48 -30.37 20.35
N PHE A 45 -11.66 -30.91 20.10
CA PHE A 45 -12.27 -31.93 20.97
C PHE A 45 -11.43 -33.21 21.03
N ASP A 46 -10.89 -33.65 19.89
CA ASP A 46 -10.03 -34.83 19.85
C ASP A 46 -8.74 -34.62 20.65
N VAL A 47 -8.07 -33.49 20.49
CA VAL A 47 -6.81 -33.18 21.19
C VAL A 47 -6.96 -33.27 22.71
N TYR A 48 -8.07 -32.75 23.26
CA TYR A 48 -8.27 -32.70 24.71
C TYR A 48 -9.02 -33.89 25.29
N ILE A 49 -10.04 -34.44 24.58
CA ILE A 49 -11.01 -35.38 25.14
C ILE A 49 -10.87 -36.78 24.52
N THR A 50 -11.12 -36.92 23.21
CA THR A 50 -11.20 -38.26 22.61
C THR A 50 -9.87 -38.91 22.40
N LYS A 51 -8.84 -38.13 22.06
CA LYS A 51 -7.45 -38.60 21.80
C LYS A 51 -7.39 -39.79 20.86
N LYS A 52 -8.36 -39.86 19.90
CA LYS A 52 -8.42 -40.94 18.90
C LYS A 52 -7.35 -40.81 17.85
N ILE A 53 -7.01 -39.57 17.48
CA ILE A 53 -5.97 -39.25 16.53
C ILE A 53 -4.63 -39.25 17.28
N ASN A 54 -3.69 -40.10 16.91
CA ASN A 54 -2.33 -40.04 17.45
C ASN A 54 -1.56 -38.94 16.73
N TRP A 55 -1.71 -37.68 17.21
CA TRP A 55 -1.05 -36.48 16.63
C TRP A 55 0.46 -36.54 16.65
N GLN A 56 1.02 -37.48 17.48
CA GLN A 56 2.47 -37.64 17.68
C GLN A 56 2.90 -39.07 17.41
N TRP A 57 2.27 -39.70 16.42
CA TRP A 57 2.50 -41.11 16.05
C TRP A 57 3.99 -41.47 15.82
N TRP A 58 4.79 -40.50 15.39
CA TRP A 58 6.22 -40.68 15.16
C TRP A 58 7.04 -40.92 16.44
N ARG A 59 6.51 -40.57 17.63
CA ARG A 59 7.20 -40.82 18.92
C ARG A 59 7.28 -42.30 19.26
N ASP A 60 6.32 -43.04 18.77
CA ASP A 60 6.22 -44.48 19.00
C ASP A 60 6.82 -45.29 17.80
N SER A 61 7.48 -44.62 16.83
CA SER A 61 8.07 -45.23 15.65
C SER A 61 9.37 -45.96 15.98
N GLU A 62 9.48 -47.21 15.57
CA GLU A 62 10.72 -48.03 15.69
C GLU A 62 11.81 -47.52 14.75
N ASN A 63 11.45 -46.76 13.70
CA ASN A 63 12.42 -46.21 12.75
C ASN A 63 13.11 -44.98 13.37
N ARG A 64 14.41 -45.10 13.65
CA ARG A 64 15.24 -44.05 14.24
C ARG A 64 15.26 -42.74 13.42
N VAL A 65 15.22 -42.85 12.09
CA VAL A 65 15.18 -41.66 11.21
C VAL A 65 13.88 -40.92 11.36
N THR A 66 12.74 -41.63 11.36
CA THR A 66 11.42 -41.03 11.58
C THR A 66 11.32 -40.34 12.93
N ALA A 67 11.77 -41.03 14.01
CA ALA A 67 11.77 -40.50 15.35
C ALA A 67 12.65 -39.23 15.53
N ALA A 68 13.73 -39.11 14.75
CA ALA A 68 14.65 -37.99 14.78
C ALA A 68 14.16 -36.78 13.95
N ILE A 69 13.57 -37.04 12.77
CA ILE A 69 13.20 -35.98 11.82
C ILE A 69 11.79 -35.42 12.08
N MET A 70 10.83 -36.28 12.39
CA MET A 70 9.42 -35.86 12.50
C MET A 70 9.11 -34.79 13.58
N PRO A 71 9.82 -34.73 14.74
CA PRO A 71 9.65 -33.60 15.67
C PRO A 71 9.98 -32.25 15.08
N TRP A 72 10.98 -32.15 14.18
CA TRP A 72 11.34 -30.96 13.46
C TRP A 72 10.29 -30.58 12.41
N VAL A 73 9.77 -31.58 11.68
CA VAL A 73 8.68 -31.39 10.72
C VAL A 73 7.42 -30.87 11.43
N ASP A 74 7.05 -31.47 12.56
CA ASP A 74 5.91 -31.06 13.37
C ASP A 74 6.05 -29.60 13.86
N ALA A 75 7.23 -29.29 14.43
CA ALA A 75 7.53 -27.92 14.87
C ALA A 75 7.47 -26.91 13.72
N LEU A 76 8.01 -27.26 12.54
CA LEU A 76 7.98 -26.43 11.35
C LEU A 76 6.54 -26.20 10.84
N VAL A 77 5.75 -27.26 10.72
CA VAL A 77 4.35 -27.17 10.29
C VAL A 77 3.54 -26.31 11.26
N PHE A 78 3.71 -26.55 12.57
CA PHE A 78 3.05 -25.73 13.59
C PHE A 78 3.46 -24.26 13.48
N ALA A 79 4.74 -23.97 13.33
CA ALA A 79 5.24 -22.60 13.18
C ALA A 79 4.69 -21.92 11.94
N LEU A 80 4.67 -22.60 10.78
CA LEU A 80 4.12 -22.05 9.53
C LEU A 80 2.63 -21.76 9.65
N VAL A 81 1.85 -22.66 10.24
CA VAL A 81 0.41 -22.45 10.47
C VAL A 81 0.17 -21.29 11.44
N ALA A 82 0.89 -21.24 12.56
CA ALA A 82 0.79 -20.16 13.54
C ALA A 82 1.14 -18.81 12.92
N VAL A 83 2.26 -18.72 12.19
CA VAL A 83 2.70 -17.48 11.50
C VAL A 83 1.68 -17.06 10.44
N TYR A 84 1.09 -18.01 9.69
CA TYR A 84 0.05 -17.71 8.72
C TYR A 84 -1.14 -16.99 9.37
N PHE A 85 -1.69 -17.53 10.47
CA PHE A 85 -2.82 -16.91 11.18
C PHE A 85 -2.44 -15.58 11.84
N ILE A 86 -1.25 -15.50 12.44
CA ILE A 86 -0.75 -14.26 13.04
C ILE A 86 -0.65 -13.17 11.98
N ASN A 87 -0.05 -13.47 10.82
CA ASN A 87 0.13 -12.50 9.74
C ASN A 87 -1.19 -12.07 9.11
N ILE A 88 -2.20 -12.92 9.05
CA ILE A 88 -3.51 -12.54 8.51
C ILE A 88 -4.28 -11.64 9.47
N TYR A 89 -4.34 -11.99 10.76
CA TYR A 89 -5.33 -11.42 11.67
C TYR A 89 -4.75 -10.44 12.70
N PHE A 90 -3.46 -10.53 13.04
CA PHE A 90 -2.90 -9.76 14.15
C PHE A 90 -1.86 -8.75 13.72
N PHE A 91 -0.72 -9.20 13.25
CA PHE A 91 0.39 -8.32 12.86
C PHE A 91 1.26 -8.97 11.79
N GLN A 92 1.97 -8.12 11.08
CA GLN A 92 2.94 -8.53 10.06
C GLN A 92 4.11 -7.56 10.04
N ASN A 93 5.31 -8.08 9.76
CA ASN A 93 6.50 -7.26 9.63
C ASN A 93 6.71 -6.83 8.18
N TYR A 94 7.16 -5.59 8.01
CA TYR A 94 7.52 -5.01 6.71
C TYR A 94 8.82 -4.25 6.83
N VAL A 95 9.57 -4.16 5.74
CA VAL A 95 10.76 -3.31 5.62
C VAL A 95 10.45 -2.12 4.72
N ILE A 96 11.02 -0.96 5.04
CA ILE A 96 10.93 0.25 4.21
C ILE A 96 12.00 0.19 3.13
N PRO A 97 11.60 0.06 1.83
CA PRO A 97 12.58 -0.08 0.74
C PRO A 97 12.90 1.24 0.04
N SER A 98 12.18 2.34 0.32
CA SER A 98 12.28 3.59 -0.43
C SER A 98 12.20 4.82 0.47
N SER A 99 12.76 5.94 0.00
CA SER A 99 12.86 7.23 0.69
C SER A 99 11.56 8.07 0.69
N SER A 100 10.43 7.51 0.25
CA SER A 100 9.15 8.27 0.10
C SER A 100 8.54 8.77 1.41
N LEU A 101 8.92 8.19 2.57
CA LEU A 101 8.58 8.64 3.93
C LEU A 101 9.82 9.09 4.70
N GLU A 102 10.88 9.49 4.00
CA GLU A 102 12.15 9.93 4.59
C GLU A 102 11.91 10.96 5.71
N LYS A 103 12.79 10.95 6.73
CA LYS A 103 12.66 11.64 8.01
C LYS A 103 11.61 11.05 8.96
N SER A 104 10.51 10.51 8.48
CA SER A 104 9.53 9.78 9.31
C SER A 104 9.92 8.30 9.42
N LEU A 105 9.98 7.60 8.30
CA LEU A 105 10.45 6.21 8.20
C LEU A 105 11.60 6.15 7.19
N LEU A 106 12.72 5.60 7.62
CA LEU A 106 13.94 5.56 6.83
C LEU A 106 14.05 4.25 6.05
N VAL A 107 14.75 4.26 4.92
CA VAL A 107 15.12 3.04 4.21
C VAL A 107 15.88 2.12 5.18
N GLY A 108 15.46 0.83 5.25
CA GLY A 108 16.01 -0.14 6.18
C GLY A 108 15.35 -0.19 7.57
N ASP A 109 14.27 0.60 7.81
CA ASP A 109 13.42 0.43 8.98
C ASP A 109 12.53 -0.82 8.81
N TYR A 110 12.51 -1.68 9.81
CA TYR A 110 11.63 -2.84 9.91
C TYR A 110 10.46 -2.52 10.84
N LEU A 111 9.28 -2.55 10.30
CA LEU A 111 8.05 -2.13 10.96
C LEU A 111 7.26 -3.31 11.50
N PHE A 112 6.80 -3.19 12.74
CA PHE A 112 5.75 -4.02 13.29
C PHE A 112 4.39 -3.39 12.97
N VAL A 113 3.61 -4.03 12.09
CA VAL A 113 2.35 -3.49 11.58
C VAL A 113 1.17 -4.25 12.17
N SER A 114 0.35 -3.55 12.94
CA SER A 114 -0.87 -4.09 13.54
C SER A 114 -2.04 -4.05 12.55
N LYS A 115 -2.63 -5.20 12.29
CA LYS A 115 -3.89 -5.31 11.54
C LYS A 115 -5.10 -5.08 12.43
N VAL A 116 -4.98 -5.38 13.72
CA VAL A 116 -6.04 -5.19 14.71
C VAL A 116 -6.40 -3.72 14.88
N SER A 117 -5.46 -2.80 14.67
CA SER A 117 -5.70 -1.35 14.81
C SER A 117 -6.88 -0.87 13.97
N TYR A 118 -6.97 -1.29 12.71
CA TYR A 118 -8.07 -0.94 11.81
C TYR A 118 -9.06 -2.09 11.57
N GLY A 119 -8.77 -3.27 12.15
CA GLY A 119 -9.47 -4.53 11.92
C GLY A 119 -8.87 -5.32 10.76
N PRO A 120 -8.53 -6.60 10.97
CA PRO A 120 -7.99 -7.44 9.91
C PRO A 120 -9.02 -7.70 8.82
N ARG A 121 -8.55 -7.76 7.57
CA ARG A 121 -9.36 -8.21 6.44
C ARG A 121 -9.43 -9.73 6.44
N LYS A 122 -10.59 -10.27 6.07
CA LYS A 122 -10.70 -11.67 5.66
C LYS A 122 -9.82 -11.87 4.42
N PRO A 123 -9.00 -12.93 4.34
CA PRO A 123 -8.19 -13.16 3.15
C PRO A 123 -9.09 -13.37 1.93
N GLN A 124 -8.83 -12.64 0.84
CA GLN A 124 -9.54 -12.84 -0.41
C GLN A 124 -9.07 -14.12 -1.11
N THR A 125 -7.78 -14.45 -0.98
CA THR A 125 -7.17 -15.69 -1.46
C THR A 125 -6.73 -16.55 -0.26
N PRO A 126 -7.63 -17.39 0.32
CA PRO A 126 -7.33 -18.15 1.54
C PRO A 126 -6.28 -19.23 1.34
N LEU A 127 -6.14 -19.76 0.12
CA LEU A 127 -5.16 -20.80 -0.20
C LEU A 127 -3.87 -20.15 -0.71
N THR A 128 -2.96 -19.85 0.21
CA THR A 128 -1.68 -19.20 -0.09
C THR A 128 -0.57 -19.81 0.76
N LEU A 129 0.64 -19.83 0.22
CA LEU A 129 1.81 -20.22 0.99
C LEU A 129 2.17 -19.14 2.01
N PRO A 130 2.44 -19.52 3.27
CA PRO A 130 2.90 -18.61 4.29
C PRO A 130 4.17 -17.85 3.86
N LEU A 131 4.36 -16.62 4.36
CA LEU A 131 5.55 -15.78 4.15
C LEU A 131 5.79 -15.35 2.69
N THR A 132 4.82 -15.53 1.79
CA THR A 132 4.91 -15.09 0.40
C THR A 132 3.86 -14.02 0.09
N GLN A 133 4.15 -13.10 -0.82
CA GLN A 133 3.19 -12.07 -1.23
C GLN A 133 2.41 -12.49 -2.48
N HIS A 134 3.07 -12.75 -3.58
CA HIS A 134 2.41 -13.10 -4.85
C HIS A 134 3.17 -14.14 -5.68
N THR A 135 4.50 -14.13 -5.68
CA THR A 135 5.33 -15.00 -6.51
C THR A 135 6.34 -15.75 -5.65
N LEU A 136 6.56 -17.02 -5.94
CA LEU A 136 7.61 -17.79 -5.28
C LEU A 136 8.97 -17.39 -5.84
N PRO A 137 9.93 -17.00 -4.97
CA PRO A 137 11.30 -16.81 -5.41
C PRO A 137 11.83 -18.14 -5.97
N VAL A 138 12.67 -18.09 -7.00
CA VAL A 138 13.33 -19.24 -7.67
C VAL A 138 12.48 -19.90 -8.76
N VAL A 139 11.18 -20.17 -8.54
CA VAL A 139 10.32 -20.92 -9.50
C VAL A 139 9.44 -19.98 -10.34
N ASP A 140 9.36 -18.71 -9.97
CA ASP A 140 8.59 -17.64 -10.63
C ASP A 140 7.12 -18.01 -10.94
N CYS A 141 6.50 -18.80 -10.04
CA CYS A 141 5.09 -19.13 -10.11
C CYS A 141 4.30 -18.44 -9.00
N ASP A 142 2.98 -18.32 -9.19
CA ASP A 142 2.09 -17.74 -8.19
C ASP A 142 2.14 -18.53 -6.87
N SER A 143 2.26 -17.84 -5.75
CA SER A 143 2.35 -18.42 -4.40
C SER A 143 0.97 -18.67 -3.76
N TYR A 144 -0.09 -18.50 -4.52
CA TYR A 144 -1.48 -18.64 -4.10
C TYR A 144 -2.31 -19.32 -5.19
N ILE A 145 -3.46 -19.87 -4.77
CA ILE A 145 -4.45 -20.41 -5.68
C ILE A 145 -5.58 -19.39 -5.81
N GLU A 146 -5.96 -19.05 -7.03
CA GLU A 146 -6.99 -18.02 -7.29
C GLU A 146 -8.39 -18.44 -6.87
N TRP A 147 -8.65 -19.71 -6.71
CA TRP A 147 -9.95 -20.23 -6.27
C TRP A 147 -9.82 -21.02 -4.96
N PRO A 148 -10.72 -20.81 -3.95
CA PRO A 148 -11.80 -19.83 -3.95
C PRO A 148 -11.31 -18.40 -3.69
N GLN A 149 -11.99 -17.41 -4.29
CA GLN A 149 -11.85 -16.01 -3.89
C GLN A 149 -13.04 -15.58 -3.04
N TRP A 150 -12.76 -14.96 -1.90
CA TRP A 150 -13.79 -14.44 -1.02
C TRP A 150 -13.98 -12.93 -1.22
N GLY A 151 -15.23 -12.46 -1.06
CA GLY A 151 -15.53 -11.04 -1.09
C GLY A 151 -14.85 -10.29 0.06
N TYR A 152 -14.72 -8.97 -0.11
CA TYR A 152 -14.15 -8.11 0.94
C TYR A 152 -15.03 -8.11 2.20
N GLU A 153 -14.44 -8.52 3.29
CA GLU A 153 -14.96 -8.36 4.64
C GLU A 153 -13.84 -7.96 5.60
N ARG A 154 -14.18 -7.14 6.59
CA ARG A 154 -13.26 -6.70 7.63
C ARG A 154 -13.81 -6.97 9.01
N ALA A 155 -13.02 -7.57 9.89
CA ALA A 155 -13.37 -7.71 11.29
C ALA A 155 -13.30 -6.35 11.99
N LYS A 156 -14.01 -6.23 13.13
CA LYS A 156 -13.98 -4.98 13.91
C LYS A 156 -12.57 -4.74 14.47
N GLY A 157 -12.01 -3.57 14.19
CA GLY A 157 -10.74 -3.11 14.74
C GLY A 157 -10.90 -2.32 16.03
N LEU A 158 -9.75 -1.88 16.58
CA LEU A 158 -9.70 -0.99 17.74
C LEU A 158 -10.07 0.46 17.40
N GLY A 159 -9.87 0.85 16.13
CA GLY A 159 -10.17 2.18 15.62
C GLY A 159 -10.36 2.21 14.12
N LYS A 160 -10.33 3.41 13.57
CA LYS A 160 -10.36 3.69 12.13
C LYS A 160 -9.12 4.48 11.75
N VAL A 161 -8.78 4.49 10.46
CA VAL A 161 -7.75 5.35 9.91
C VAL A 161 -8.07 6.80 10.25
N GLN A 162 -7.09 7.49 10.83
CA GLN A 162 -7.19 8.90 11.21
C GLN A 162 -6.32 9.78 10.30
N LEU A 163 -6.60 11.07 10.33
CA LEU A 163 -5.79 12.04 9.61
C LEU A 163 -4.37 12.04 10.17
N ASN A 164 -3.39 12.05 9.27
CA ASN A 164 -1.95 11.96 9.53
C ASN A 164 -1.44 10.59 10.04
N ASP A 165 -2.29 9.56 10.15
CA ASP A 165 -1.80 8.19 10.37
C ASP A 165 -0.88 7.76 9.22
N ILE A 166 0.22 7.09 9.56
CA ILE A 166 0.98 6.31 8.57
C ILE A 166 0.27 4.97 8.41
N VAL A 167 -0.04 4.59 7.16
CA VAL A 167 -0.89 3.45 6.84
C VAL A 167 -0.19 2.53 5.86
N VAL A 168 -0.20 1.22 6.15
CA VAL A 168 0.18 0.19 5.18
C VAL A 168 -1.07 -0.25 4.43
N PHE A 169 -0.96 -0.30 3.09
CA PHE A 169 -2.06 -0.69 2.21
C PHE A 169 -1.54 -1.41 0.97
N ASN A 170 -2.38 -2.20 0.32
CA ASN A 170 -2.06 -2.78 -0.97
C ASN A 170 -2.18 -1.74 -2.07
N TYR A 171 -1.26 -1.78 -3.02
CA TYR A 171 -1.17 -0.79 -4.09
C TYR A 171 -2.47 -0.73 -4.92
N PRO A 172 -3.06 0.46 -5.13
CA PRO A 172 -4.34 0.60 -5.83
C PRO A 172 -4.15 0.63 -7.34
N THR A 173 -3.59 -0.44 -7.93
CA THR A 173 -3.39 -0.57 -9.38
C THR A 173 -4.70 -0.77 -10.16
N GLY A 174 -5.84 -0.75 -9.45
CA GLY A 174 -7.10 -1.20 -10.04
C GLY A 174 -7.13 -2.73 -10.13
N ASP A 175 -7.51 -3.25 -11.30
CA ASP A 175 -7.66 -4.67 -11.56
C ASP A 175 -6.49 -5.29 -12.34
N THR A 176 -5.54 -4.48 -12.79
CA THR A 176 -4.55 -4.87 -13.81
C THR A 176 -3.12 -4.66 -13.35
N VAL A 177 -2.26 -5.65 -13.57
CA VAL A 177 -0.81 -5.59 -13.33
C VAL A 177 -0.04 -6.16 -14.52
N LEU A 178 1.20 -5.69 -14.69
CA LEU A 178 2.16 -6.23 -15.65
C LEU A 178 3.07 -7.24 -14.95
N THR A 179 3.35 -8.36 -15.63
CA THR A 179 4.15 -9.43 -15.02
C THR A 179 5.67 -9.20 -15.10
N ALA A 180 6.14 -8.34 -16.02
CA ALA A 180 7.57 -8.03 -16.08
C ALA A 180 8.04 -7.30 -14.80
N PRO A 181 9.15 -7.76 -14.15
CA PRO A 181 9.59 -7.26 -12.84
C PRO A 181 9.81 -5.74 -12.77
N LYS A 182 10.29 -5.12 -13.85
CA LYS A 182 10.52 -3.66 -13.91
C LYS A 182 9.25 -2.81 -13.76
N TYR A 183 8.06 -3.42 -13.91
CA TYR A 183 6.77 -2.76 -13.79
C TYR A 183 6.01 -3.12 -12.51
N TRP A 184 6.56 -3.97 -11.66
CA TRP A 184 5.92 -4.30 -10.38
C TRP A 184 5.73 -3.05 -9.53
N GLY A 185 4.54 -2.91 -8.95
CA GLY A 185 4.19 -1.74 -8.14
C GLY A 185 4.03 -0.43 -8.93
N ARG A 186 3.95 -0.47 -10.26
CA ARG A 186 3.64 0.71 -11.09
C ARG A 186 2.18 0.73 -11.51
N ASP A 187 1.63 1.93 -11.66
CA ASP A 187 0.24 2.10 -12.12
C ASP A 187 0.12 1.71 -13.60
N PHE A 188 -0.57 0.61 -13.86
CA PHE A 188 -0.84 0.14 -15.22
C PHE A 188 -1.53 1.21 -16.08
N TYR A 189 -2.45 1.98 -15.49
CA TYR A 189 -3.15 3.03 -16.22
C TYR A 189 -2.19 4.13 -16.69
N ALA A 190 -1.25 4.54 -15.82
CA ALA A 190 -0.23 5.52 -16.21
C ALA A 190 0.66 4.99 -17.34
N ILE A 191 1.05 3.70 -17.29
CA ILE A 191 1.85 3.08 -18.33
C ILE A 191 1.05 3.02 -19.65
N ALA A 192 -0.22 2.61 -19.59
CA ALA A 192 -1.07 2.51 -20.79
C ALA A 192 -1.36 3.88 -21.42
N TYR A 193 -1.66 4.91 -20.59
CA TYR A 193 -1.81 6.27 -21.10
C TYR A 193 -0.51 6.78 -21.72
N GLY A 194 0.64 6.62 -21.03
CA GLY A 194 1.93 7.06 -21.55
C GLY A 194 2.30 6.40 -22.88
N ALA A 195 2.07 5.08 -23.03
CA ALA A 195 2.29 4.38 -24.30
C ALA A 195 1.36 4.88 -25.41
N GLY A 196 0.10 5.16 -25.11
CA GLY A 196 -0.85 5.72 -26.06
C GLY A 196 -0.54 7.17 -26.45
N GLU A 197 -0.10 7.98 -25.51
CA GLU A 197 0.35 9.35 -25.75
C GLU A 197 1.61 9.39 -26.63
N GLN A 198 2.55 8.49 -26.38
CA GLN A 198 3.75 8.37 -27.22
C GLN A 198 3.35 7.98 -28.66
N GLU A 199 2.51 6.96 -28.85
CA GLU A 199 2.05 6.59 -30.20
C GLU A 199 1.31 7.75 -30.90
N TRP A 200 0.49 8.49 -30.13
CA TRP A 200 -0.19 9.67 -30.67
C TRP A 200 0.79 10.76 -31.08
N ALA A 201 1.76 11.08 -30.22
CA ALA A 201 2.75 12.10 -30.47
C ALA A 201 3.61 11.81 -31.72
N GLU A 202 4.01 10.55 -31.91
CA GLU A 202 4.74 10.11 -33.12
C GLU A 202 3.94 10.32 -34.42
N LYS A 203 2.62 10.13 -34.37
CA LYS A 203 1.73 10.25 -35.54
C LYS A 203 1.26 11.69 -35.81
N HIS A 204 1.26 12.55 -34.77
CA HIS A 204 0.66 13.89 -34.83
C HIS A 204 1.61 14.99 -34.32
N ASN A 205 2.94 14.76 -34.36
CA ASN A 205 3.98 15.71 -33.91
C ASN A 205 3.74 16.27 -32.48
N GLY A 206 3.13 15.48 -31.59
CA GLY A 206 2.85 15.87 -30.21
C GLY A 206 1.66 16.82 -30.04
N GLU A 207 0.95 17.19 -31.10
CA GLU A 207 -0.20 18.09 -31.02
C GLU A 207 -1.40 17.39 -30.38
N ILE A 208 -1.97 18.02 -29.34
CA ILE A 208 -3.22 17.57 -28.74
C ILE A 208 -4.36 18.28 -29.46
N PRO A 209 -5.42 17.54 -29.91
CA PRO A 209 -6.51 18.15 -30.65
C PRO A 209 -7.33 19.14 -29.77
N TYR A 210 -7.89 20.15 -30.41
CA TYR A 210 -8.88 20.98 -29.77
C TYR A 210 -10.19 20.20 -29.58
N PHE A 211 -10.75 20.27 -28.38
CA PHE A 211 -12.01 19.63 -28.02
C PHE A 211 -13.14 20.66 -27.94
N ALA A 212 -14.09 20.61 -28.84
CA ALA A 212 -15.28 21.47 -28.79
C ALA A 212 -16.25 21.06 -27.67
N THR A 213 -16.22 19.79 -27.25
CA THR A 213 -17.10 19.25 -26.20
C THR A 213 -16.32 18.38 -25.21
N LYS A 214 -16.84 18.25 -23.98
CA LYS A 214 -16.30 17.34 -22.95
C LYS A 214 -16.39 15.88 -23.38
N GLN A 215 -17.37 15.50 -24.20
CA GLN A 215 -17.46 14.16 -24.76
C GLN A 215 -16.29 13.85 -25.69
N GLN A 216 -15.94 14.77 -26.58
CA GLN A 216 -14.79 14.58 -27.46
C GLN A 216 -13.48 14.42 -26.68
N GLN A 217 -13.31 15.21 -25.61
CA GLN A 217 -12.17 15.07 -24.72
C GLN A 217 -12.13 13.70 -24.04
N TYR A 218 -13.26 13.25 -23.50
CA TYR A 218 -13.37 11.93 -22.86
C TYR A 218 -13.06 10.79 -23.84
N ASP A 219 -13.65 10.85 -25.06
CA ASP A 219 -13.44 9.84 -26.11
C ASP A 219 -11.97 9.81 -26.58
N PHE A 220 -11.30 10.96 -26.63
CA PHE A 220 -9.88 11.04 -26.96
C PHE A 220 -9.02 10.30 -25.95
N PHE A 221 -9.17 10.59 -24.66
CA PHE A 221 -8.41 9.89 -23.62
C PHE A 221 -8.74 8.40 -23.58
N ALA A 222 -9.99 7.99 -23.82
CA ALA A 222 -10.36 6.59 -23.93
C ALA A 222 -9.64 5.89 -25.11
N LYS A 223 -9.48 6.59 -26.24
CA LYS A 223 -8.72 6.08 -27.40
C LYS A 223 -7.23 5.96 -27.09
N LEU A 224 -6.63 6.95 -26.41
CA LEU A 224 -5.23 6.88 -25.98
C LEU A 224 -4.99 5.67 -25.09
N TYR A 225 -5.84 5.48 -24.07
CA TYR A 225 -5.75 4.31 -23.20
C TYR A 225 -5.86 2.99 -23.94
N ALA A 226 -6.83 2.88 -24.86
CA ALA A 226 -7.04 1.67 -25.65
C ALA A 226 -5.85 1.38 -26.59
N ALA A 227 -5.28 2.40 -27.24
CA ALA A 227 -4.08 2.28 -28.06
C ALA A 227 -2.87 1.81 -27.25
N GLY A 228 -2.60 2.47 -26.10
CA GLY A 228 -1.50 2.08 -25.24
C GLY A 228 -1.66 0.66 -24.67
N ARG A 229 -2.86 0.27 -24.25
CA ARG A 229 -3.14 -1.10 -23.82
C ARG A 229 -2.86 -2.13 -24.92
N LYS A 230 -3.22 -1.81 -26.15
CA LYS A 230 -2.94 -2.67 -27.32
C LYS A 230 -1.44 -2.80 -27.56
N LEU A 231 -0.69 -1.69 -27.48
CA LEU A 231 0.78 -1.71 -27.60
C LEU A 231 1.45 -2.58 -26.55
N ILE A 232 1.00 -2.48 -25.30
CA ILE A 232 1.49 -3.29 -24.19
C ILE A 232 1.23 -4.78 -24.48
N ASP A 233 0.04 -5.14 -24.89
CA ASP A 233 -0.37 -6.51 -25.19
C ASP A 233 0.44 -7.11 -26.36
N GLN A 234 0.80 -6.28 -27.34
CA GLN A 234 1.61 -6.66 -28.50
C GLN A 234 3.11 -6.80 -28.21
N ASN A 235 3.58 -6.34 -27.04
CA ASN A 235 5.00 -6.36 -26.66
C ASN A 235 5.27 -7.12 -25.35
N PRO A 236 4.95 -8.43 -25.27
CA PRO A 236 5.10 -9.21 -24.05
C PRO A 236 6.57 -9.40 -23.62
N SER A 237 7.52 -9.28 -24.54
CA SER A 237 8.95 -9.32 -24.23
C SER A 237 9.41 -8.15 -23.34
N GLU A 238 8.76 -6.99 -23.47
CA GLU A 238 9.06 -5.82 -22.68
C GLU A 238 8.18 -5.72 -21.41
N PHE A 239 6.87 -5.91 -21.56
CA PHE A 239 5.88 -5.65 -20.50
C PHE A 239 5.49 -6.91 -19.72
N GLY A 240 5.87 -8.10 -20.20
CA GLY A 240 5.28 -9.35 -19.72
C GLY A 240 3.83 -9.49 -20.19
N THR A 241 3.03 -10.21 -19.44
CA THR A 241 1.60 -10.38 -19.71
C THR A 241 0.75 -9.47 -18.83
N ILE A 242 -0.41 -9.08 -19.32
CA ILE A 242 -1.42 -8.36 -18.53
C ILE A 242 -2.17 -9.38 -17.68
N LYS A 243 -2.07 -9.25 -16.34
CA LYS A 243 -2.79 -10.13 -15.39
C LYS A 243 -3.67 -9.31 -14.46
N THR A 244 -4.75 -9.92 -13.98
CA THR A 244 -5.52 -9.45 -12.82
C THR A 244 -4.90 -10.05 -11.56
N ARG A 245 -4.75 -9.26 -10.51
CA ARG A 245 -4.23 -9.75 -9.23
C ARG A 245 -5.19 -9.39 -8.09
N PRO A 246 -5.60 -10.35 -7.26
CA PRO A 246 -6.42 -10.08 -6.07
C PRO A 246 -5.80 -9.00 -5.17
N VAL A 247 -6.63 -8.21 -4.49
CA VAL A 247 -6.15 -7.06 -3.71
C VAL A 247 -5.12 -7.46 -2.65
N ASP A 248 -5.34 -8.56 -1.94
CA ASP A 248 -4.45 -9.06 -0.89
C ASP A 248 -3.12 -9.64 -1.42
N ARG A 249 -2.96 -9.73 -2.75
CA ARG A 249 -1.75 -10.22 -3.44
C ARG A 249 -0.97 -9.13 -4.15
N ARG A 250 -1.43 -7.87 -4.09
CA ARG A 250 -0.72 -6.71 -4.65
C ARG A 250 0.39 -6.26 -3.71
N GLU A 251 1.32 -5.50 -4.24
CA GLU A 251 2.44 -4.93 -3.49
C GLU A 251 1.94 -4.11 -2.30
N ASN A 252 2.70 -4.13 -1.20
CA ASN A 252 2.39 -3.35 -0.02
C ASN A 252 3.09 -2.00 -0.10
N TYR A 253 2.31 -0.94 0.09
CA TYR A 253 2.77 0.45 0.15
C TYR A 253 2.55 1.01 1.55
N VAL A 254 3.36 1.99 1.91
CA VAL A 254 3.19 2.74 3.13
C VAL A 254 3.22 4.23 2.81
N LYS A 255 2.19 4.96 3.25
CA LYS A 255 2.04 6.42 3.06
C LYS A 255 1.31 7.03 4.26
N ARG A 256 1.34 8.34 4.33
CA ARG A 256 0.55 9.10 5.30
C ARG A 256 -0.85 9.37 4.76
N CYS A 257 -1.88 9.15 5.58
CA CYS A 257 -3.25 9.50 5.28
C CYS A 257 -3.44 11.01 5.47
N VAL A 258 -3.55 11.75 4.38
CA VAL A 258 -3.71 13.22 4.39
C VAL A 258 -5.11 13.67 4.00
N GLY A 259 -6.03 12.73 3.76
CA GLY A 259 -7.44 13.02 3.48
C GLY A 259 -8.33 11.84 3.82
N LEU A 260 -9.43 12.12 4.54
CA LEU A 260 -10.39 11.14 5.04
C LEU A 260 -11.67 11.10 4.21
N PRO A 261 -12.43 10.00 4.27
CA PRO A 261 -13.71 9.86 3.55
C PRO A 261 -14.68 11.02 3.84
N GLY A 262 -15.19 11.63 2.80
CA GLY A 262 -16.16 12.75 2.87
C GLY A 262 -15.53 14.13 2.90
N GLN A 263 -14.21 14.27 3.04
CA GLN A 263 -13.52 15.55 3.00
C GLN A 263 -13.27 16.01 1.56
N THR A 264 -13.21 17.31 1.37
CA THR A 264 -12.73 17.94 0.13
C THR A 264 -11.27 18.33 0.31
N LEU A 265 -10.38 17.72 -0.49
CA LEU A 265 -8.96 17.99 -0.47
C LEU A 265 -8.56 18.92 -1.61
N GLN A 266 -7.72 19.90 -1.28
CA GLN A 266 -7.08 20.77 -2.26
C GLN A 266 -5.65 21.06 -1.83
N ILE A 267 -4.70 21.06 -2.77
CA ILE A 267 -3.33 21.52 -2.53
C ILE A 267 -3.16 22.86 -3.22
N LYS A 268 -2.69 23.86 -2.50
CA LYS A 268 -2.35 25.21 -3.02
C LYS A 268 -0.94 25.56 -2.56
N ASN A 269 -0.05 25.76 -3.49
CA ASN A 269 1.34 26.11 -3.19
C ASN A 269 1.94 25.18 -2.12
N ARG A 270 1.78 23.85 -2.29
CA ARG A 270 2.23 22.75 -1.40
C ARG A 270 1.41 22.53 -0.14
N ILE A 271 0.59 23.53 0.29
CA ILE A 271 -0.23 23.41 1.51
C ILE A 271 -1.49 22.62 1.18
N ILE A 272 -1.72 21.57 1.96
CA ILE A 272 -2.95 20.76 1.88
C ILE A 272 -4.06 21.46 2.64
N TYR A 273 -5.18 21.66 1.97
CA TYR A 273 -6.43 22.16 2.56
C TYR A 273 -7.46 21.03 2.60
N LEU A 274 -8.11 20.85 3.75
CA LEU A 274 -9.23 19.95 3.94
C LEU A 274 -10.46 20.77 4.31
N ASP A 275 -11.51 20.62 3.51
CA ASP A 275 -12.76 21.41 3.65
C ASP A 275 -12.49 22.92 3.76
N GLY A 276 -11.52 23.40 2.97
CA GLY A 276 -11.10 24.80 2.92
C GLY A 276 -10.18 25.27 4.05
N LYS A 277 -9.82 24.40 5.00
CA LYS A 277 -8.92 24.72 6.11
C LYS A 277 -7.55 24.08 5.88
N PRO A 278 -6.44 24.80 6.16
CA PRO A 278 -5.10 24.22 6.02
C PRO A 278 -4.90 23.07 7.02
N ASN A 279 -4.38 21.96 6.53
CA ASN A 279 -3.96 20.84 7.37
C ASN A 279 -2.60 21.13 7.96
N LYS A 280 -2.43 20.91 9.27
CA LYS A 280 -1.11 20.95 9.90
C LYS A 280 -0.30 19.72 9.49
N GLU A 281 0.75 19.95 8.74
CA GLU A 281 1.68 18.88 8.35
C GLU A 281 2.64 18.54 9.50
N PRO A 282 3.09 17.27 9.58
CA PRO A 282 4.21 16.88 10.44
C PRO A 282 5.51 17.63 10.09
N ASP A 283 6.36 17.86 11.07
CA ASP A 283 7.61 18.59 10.90
C ASP A 283 8.62 17.88 9.98
N ASN A 284 8.48 16.56 9.83
CA ASN A 284 9.32 15.70 8.99
C ASN A 284 8.98 15.74 7.48
N VAL A 285 7.94 16.48 7.09
CA VAL A 285 7.61 16.63 5.66
C VAL A 285 8.71 17.36 4.93
N GLN A 286 9.10 16.81 3.78
CA GLN A 286 10.15 17.34 2.92
C GLN A 286 9.61 17.78 1.57
N TYR A 287 10.17 18.88 1.06
CA TYR A 287 10.01 19.36 -0.32
C TYR A 287 11.38 19.53 -0.97
N SER A 288 11.46 19.45 -2.28
CA SER A 288 12.72 19.70 -3.00
C SER A 288 13.04 21.20 -3.05
N TYR A 289 14.31 21.50 -2.84
CA TYR A 289 14.87 22.85 -2.94
C TYR A 289 16.11 22.82 -3.83
N HIS A 290 16.24 23.78 -4.72
CA HIS A 290 17.51 24.06 -5.38
C HIS A 290 18.49 24.59 -4.33
N VAL A 291 19.64 23.93 -4.21
CA VAL A 291 20.70 24.29 -3.27
C VAL A 291 21.95 24.62 -4.06
N LYS A 292 22.36 25.89 -4.02
CA LYS A 292 23.59 26.34 -4.63
C LYS A 292 24.66 26.46 -3.55
N LEU A 293 25.76 25.77 -3.76
CA LEU A 293 26.87 25.69 -2.81
C LEU A 293 28.03 26.63 -3.22
N ARG A 294 28.70 27.19 -2.21
CA ARG A 294 29.99 27.89 -2.32
C ARG A 294 31.16 26.96 -2.11
N ALA A 295 30.97 25.98 -1.24
CA ALA A 295 31.93 24.95 -0.87
C ALA A 295 31.20 23.63 -0.63
N GLN A 296 31.94 22.51 -0.57
CA GLN A 296 31.37 21.20 -0.26
C GLN A 296 30.72 21.21 1.13
N LEU A 297 29.57 20.52 1.25
CA LEU A 297 28.89 20.35 2.56
C LEU A 297 29.78 19.58 3.52
N PRO A 298 30.01 20.09 4.75
CA PRO A 298 30.74 19.36 5.77
C PRO A 298 29.99 18.08 6.18
N LEU A 299 30.73 16.99 6.45
CA LEU A 299 30.15 15.72 6.86
C LEU A 299 29.29 15.86 8.12
N GLU A 300 29.73 16.67 9.11
CA GLU A 300 28.96 16.92 10.32
C GLU A 300 27.59 17.54 10.04
N LEU A 301 27.50 18.42 9.03
CA LEU A 301 26.23 19.04 8.64
C LEU A 301 25.33 18.04 7.86
N ILE A 302 25.94 17.17 7.05
CA ILE A 302 25.23 16.08 6.37
C ILE A 302 24.59 15.14 7.40
N ASP A 303 25.37 14.74 8.39
CA ASP A 303 24.93 13.84 9.49
C ASP A 303 23.86 14.52 10.36
N GLU A 304 24.09 15.77 10.77
CA GLU A 304 23.14 16.55 11.58
C GLU A 304 21.77 16.68 10.89
N LEU A 305 21.78 16.98 9.61
CA LEU A 305 20.57 17.12 8.81
C LEU A 305 20.04 15.77 8.33
N GLY A 306 20.78 14.67 8.54
CA GLY A 306 20.45 13.32 8.06
C GLY A 306 20.22 13.29 6.55
N ILE A 307 21.12 13.92 5.78
CA ILE A 307 21.10 13.90 4.30
C ILE A 307 21.71 12.56 3.87
N SER A 308 20.95 11.76 3.11
CA SER A 308 21.41 10.45 2.66
C SER A 308 22.44 10.56 1.50
N SER A 309 23.13 9.45 1.24
CA SER A 309 24.02 9.37 0.06
C SER A 309 23.25 9.54 -1.25
N GLU A 310 22.01 9.06 -1.33
CA GLU A 310 21.09 9.27 -2.46
C GLU A 310 20.75 10.75 -2.65
N ASP A 311 20.51 11.49 -1.56
CA ASP A 311 20.25 12.93 -1.61
C ASP A 311 21.49 13.72 -2.09
N ILE A 312 22.68 13.34 -1.61
CA ILE A 312 23.95 13.96 -2.10
C ILE A 312 24.16 13.68 -3.59
N ALA A 313 23.87 12.46 -4.04
CA ALA A 313 23.94 12.14 -5.48
C ALA A 313 22.95 12.99 -6.29
N SER A 314 21.73 13.20 -5.77
CA SER A 314 20.71 14.07 -6.38
C SER A 314 21.16 15.53 -6.42
N LEU A 315 21.79 16.04 -5.36
CA LEU A 315 22.36 17.37 -5.32
C LEU A 315 23.43 17.57 -6.40
N ASN A 316 24.34 16.60 -6.50
CA ASN A 316 25.45 16.67 -7.46
C ASN A 316 24.97 16.55 -8.92
N MET A 317 23.92 15.77 -9.18
CA MET A 317 23.41 15.51 -10.53
C MET A 317 22.40 16.57 -10.99
N TYR A 318 21.53 17.02 -10.10
CA TYR A 318 20.37 17.84 -10.44
C TYR A 318 20.33 19.20 -9.72
N GLY A 319 21.21 19.44 -8.75
CA GLY A 319 21.26 20.69 -7.99
C GLY A 319 20.14 20.88 -6.97
N TYR A 320 19.44 19.82 -6.55
CA TYR A 320 18.39 19.92 -5.53
C TYR A 320 18.51 18.89 -4.41
N LEU A 321 17.98 19.23 -3.24
CA LEU A 321 17.84 18.37 -2.08
C LEU A 321 16.38 18.35 -1.59
N PRO A 322 15.87 17.19 -1.13
CA PRO A 322 14.66 17.13 -0.32
C PRO A 322 14.97 17.61 1.11
N LEU A 323 14.29 18.66 1.56
CA LEU A 323 14.57 19.31 2.84
C LEU A 323 13.30 19.53 3.64
N THR A 324 13.39 19.35 4.95
CA THR A 324 12.38 19.83 5.90
C THR A 324 12.51 21.35 6.08
N ASN A 325 11.49 21.98 6.65
CA ASN A 325 11.57 23.40 7.01
C ASN A 325 12.73 23.70 7.98
N ALA A 326 13.03 22.79 8.90
CA ALA A 326 14.16 22.92 9.83
C ALA A 326 15.50 22.84 9.08
N SER A 327 15.65 21.88 8.14
CA SER A 327 16.85 21.73 7.33
C SER A 327 17.09 22.93 6.42
N VAL A 328 16.03 23.51 5.82
CA VAL A 328 16.10 24.75 5.03
C VAL A 328 16.65 25.89 5.87
N LYS A 329 16.14 26.06 7.10
CA LYS A 329 16.59 27.10 8.02
C LYS A 329 18.07 26.91 8.42
N ALA A 330 18.48 25.69 8.73
CA ALA A 330 19.85 25.35 9.07
C ALA A 330 20.83 25.64 7.90
N LEU A 331 20.50 25.19 6.69
CA LEU A 331 21.34 25.44 5.51
C LEU A 331 21.45 26.92 5.17
N ARG A 332 20.36 27.69 5.27
CA ARG A 332 20.41 29.14 5.03
C ARG A 332 21.25 29.92 6.04
N ALA A 333 21.45 29.36 7.23
CA ALA A 333 22.33 29.96 8.26
C ALA A 333 23.83 29.76 7.93
N ARG A 334 24.17 28.74 7.14
CA ARG A 334 25.56 28.38 6.78
C ARG A 334 26.01 29.12 5.50
N LYS A 335 26.10 30.44 5.57
CA LYS A 335 26.50 31.33 4.43
C LYS A 335 27.94 31.11 3.97
N ASP A 336 28.75 30.47 4.79
CA ASP A 336 30.12 30.03 4.47
C ASP A 336 30.12 28.92 3.41
N VAL A 337 29.14 28.03 3.42
CA VAL A 337 29.05 26.86 2.53
C VAL A 337 27.94 27.03 1.50
N VAL A 338 26.81 27.64 1.87
CA VAL A 338 25.59 27.70 1.05
C VAL A 338 25.41 29.12 0.47
N GLU A 339 25.28 29.20 -0.84
CA GLU A 339 24.97 30.45 -1.55
C GLU A 339 23.49 30.77 -1.50
N SER A 340 22.64 29.80 -1.88
CA SER A 340 21.20 29.96 -1.90
C SER A 340 20.44 28.64 -1.70
N VAL A 341 19.24 28.74 -1.09
CA VAL A 341 18.26 27.63 -0.97
C VAL A 341 16.92 28.17 -1.42
N THR A 342 16.46 27.77 -2.61
CA THR A 342 15.20 28.21 -3.23
C THR A 342 14.29 27.02 -3.51
N PRO A 343 12.96 27.15 -3.33
CA PRO A 343 12.04 26.04 -3.59
C PRO A 343 12.05 25.64 -5.07
N VAL A 344 12.01 24.34 -5.35
CA VAL A 344 11.66 23.81 -6.67
C VAL A 344 10.19 24.10 -6.91
N THR A 345 9.83 24.71 -8.03
CA THR A 345 8.45 25.10 -8.34
C THR A 345 7.83 24.21 -9.43
N ASP A 346 6.52 24.33 -9.64
CA ASP A 346 5.82 23.64 -10.74
C ASP A 346 6.36 24.06 -12.12
N ALA A 347 6.91 25.30 -12.25
CA ALA A 347 7.53 25.76 -13.49
C ALA A 347 8.80 24.99 -13.85
N ASP A 348 9.48 24.42 -12.84
CA ASP A 348 10.67 23.60 -13.02
C ASP A 348 10.32 22.15 -13.44
N ASN A 349 9.02 21.79 -13.39
CA ASN A 349 8.55 20.40 -13.54
C ASN A 349 7.26 20.27 -14.37
N LEU A 350 7.25 20.89 -15.56
CA LEU A 350 6.08 20.91 -16.45
C LEU A 350 5.61 19.52 -16.89
N ALA A 351 6.50 18.51 -16.88
CA ALA A 351 6.14 17.13 -17.20
C ALA A 351 5.14 16.51 -16.21
N ASP A 352 5.09 16.98 -14.95
CA ASP A 352 4.16 16.46 -13.93
C ASP A 352 2.69 16.74 -14.23
N VAL A 353 2.38 17.78 -15.02
CA VAL A 353 0.99 18.16 -15.34
C VAL A 353 0.21 17.05 -16.03
N TRP A 354 0.90 16.20 -16.78
CA TRP A 354 0.27 15.11 -17.54
C TRP A 354 0.29 13.77 -16.79
N SER A 355 1.13 13.65 -15.77
CA SER A 355 1.29 12.42 -14.99
C SER A 355 0.40 12.34 -13.75
N THR A 356 -0.22 13.45 -13.34
CA THR A 356 -1.09 13.48 -12.16
C THR A 356 -2.48 12.92 -12.44
N TYR A 357 -3.06 12.28 -11.42
CA TYR A 357 -4.45 11.80 -11.45
C TYR A 357 -5.45 12.98 -11.51
N PRO A 358 -6.52 12.92 -12.30
CA PRO A 358 -6.91 11.83 -13.20
C PRO A 358 -6.22 11.93 -14.56
N LEU A 359 -5.63 10.85 -14.99
CA LEU A 359 -4.89 10.77 -16.25
C LEU A 359 -5.77 11.02 -17.49
N ASN A 360 -7.06 10.75 -17.37
CA ASN A 360 -8.06 10.89 -18.44
C ASN A 360 -8.82 12.23 -18.41
N GLY A 361 -8.37 13.20 -17.61
CA GLY A 361 -9.17 14.40 -17.36
C GLY A 361 -8.57 15.72 -17.80
N ASN A 362 -7.28 15.75 -18.17
CA ASN A 362 -6.57 16.98 -18.52
C ASN A 362 -6.90 18.16 -17.57
N LYS A 363 -6.79 17.94 -16.26
CA LYS A 363 -7.12 18.95 -15.24
C LYS A 363 -6.04 20.01 -15.08
N ARG A 364 -4.84 19.79 -15.65
CA ARG A 364 -3.65 20.62 -15.48
C ARG A 364 -3.26 20.82 -14.00
N TRP A 365 -3.59 19.82 -13.17
CA TRP A 365 -3.12 19.79 -11.79
C TRP A 365 -1.66 19.38 -11.74
N THR A 366 -0.96 19.91 -10.76
CA THR A 366 0.43 19.59 -10.50
C THR A 366 0.54 18.96 -9.11
N ARG A 367 1.72 18.47 -8.76
CA ARG A 367 1.95 17.91 -7.43
C ARG A 367 1.82 18.96 -6.31
N ASP A 368 2.04 20.26 -6.60
CA ASP A 368 2.03 21.38 -5.66
C ASP A 368 0.74 22.21 -5.73
N ASN A 369 -0.04 22.07 -6.82
CA ASN A 369 -1.34 22.75 -7.02
C ASN A 369 -2.35 21.74 -7.58
N TYR A 370 -3.15 21.14 -6.71
CA TYR A 370 -3.97 19.98 -6.99
C TYR A 370 -5.41 20.14 -6.45
N GLY A 371 -6.38 19.63 -7.19
CA GLY A 371 -7.78 19.65 -6.76
C GLY A 371 -8.52 20.97 -7.04
N PRO A 372 -9.66 21.24 -6.40
CA PRO A 372 -10.24 20.45 -5.30
C PRO A 372 -10.83 19.11 -5.76
N ILE A 373 -10.76 18.11 -4.89
CA ILE A 373 -11.42 16.81 -5.06
C ILE A 373 -12.16 16.41 -3.78
N TRP A 374 -13.34 15.84 -3.92
CA TRP A 374 -14.06 15.25 -2.80
C TRP A 374 -13.67 13.77 -2.67
N ILE A 375 -13.31 13.34 -1.47
CA ILE A 375 -12.89 11.96 -1.18
C ILE A 375 -14.14 11.11 -0.92
N PRO A 376 -14.40 10.05 -1.72
CA PRO A 376 -15.62 9.27 -1.59
C PRO A 376 -15.78 8.64 -0.20
N LYS A 377 -17.03 8.61 0.27
CA LYS A 377 -17.42 8.06 1.56
C LYS A 377 -18.52 7.05 1.39
N ARG A 378 -18.42 5.93 2.10
CA ARG A 378 -19.46 4.88 2.14
C ARG A 378 -20.84 5.49 2.43
N GLY A 379 -21.83 5.11 1.61
CA GLY A 379 -23.22 5.56 1.73
C GLY A 379 -23.48 7.00 1.26
N ALA A 380 -22.46 7.77 0.91
CA ALA A 380 -22.65 9.10 0.37
C ALA A 380 -22.89 9.06 -1.15
N THR A 381 -23.79 9.89 -1.62
CA THR A 381 -24.17 10.00 -3.03
C THR A 381 -23.53 11.24 -3.66
N LEU A 382 -22.84 11.04 -4.77
CA LEU A 382 -22.23 12.09 -5.57
C LEU A 382 -23.03 12.32 -6.86
N THR A 383 -23.21 13.59 -7.23
CA THR A 383 -23.69 13.92 -8.57
C THR A 383 -22.53 13.91 -9.55
N LEU A 384 -22.63 13.02 -10.54
CA LEU A 384 -21.65 12.89 -11.60
C LEU A 384 -21.93 13.86 -12.75
N THR A 385 -20.90 14.46 -13.28
CA THR A 385 -20.92 15.39 -14.41
C THR A 385 -19.76 15.06 -15.36
N MET A 386 -19.79 15.61 -16.57
CA MET A 386 -18.67 15.50 -17.49
C MET A 386 -17.38 16.18 -16.98
N ASP A 387 -17.49 17.08 -15.98
CA ASP A 387 -16.33 17.74 -15.37
C ASP A 387 -15.65 16.91 -14.28
N ASN A 388 -16.40 16.04 -13.60
CA ASN A 388 -15.88 15.25 -12.50
C ASN A 388 -15.76 13.76 -12.78
N ILE A 389 -16.33 13.26 -13.88
CA ILE A 389 -16.34 11.82 -14.20
C ILE A 389 -14.93 11.23 -14.26
N ALA A 390 -13.96 11.96 -14.81
CA ALA A 390 -12.58 11.52 -14.90
C ALA A 390 -11.98 11.19 -13.52
N VAL A 391 -12.37 11.94 -12.49
CA VAL A 391 -11.91 11.73 -11.10
C VAL A 391 -12.56 10.49 -10.46
N TYR A 392 -13.83 10.19 -10.79
CA TYR A 392 -14.58 9.15 -10.09
C TYR A 392 -14.81 7.88 -10.91
N GLU A 393 -14.41 7.86 -12.19
CA GLU A 393 -14.56 6.69 -13.05
C GLU A 393 -13.84 5.46 -12.49
N ARG A 394 -12.56 5.60 -12.10
CA ARG A 394 -11.77 4.48 -11.55
C ARG A 394 -12.39 3.91 -10.26
N PRO A 395 -12.74 4.71 -9.24
CA PRO A 395 -13.47 4.22 -8.07
C PRO A 395 -14.75 3.45 -8.41
N ILE A 396 -15.59 3.99 -9.29
CA ILE A 396 -16.88 3.40 -9.61
C ILE A 396 -16.72 2.12 -10.42
N ARG A 397 -15.88 2.17 -11.44
CA ARG A 397 -15.74 1.11 -12.44
C ARG A 397 -14.86 -0.03 -11.93
N VAL A 398 -13.68 0.31 -11.41
CA VAL A 398 -12.65 -0.68 -11.09
C VAL A 398 -12.76 -1.17 -9.65
N TYR A 399 -12.84 -0.25 -8.67
CA TYR A 399 -12.86 -0.67 -7.26
C TYR A 399 -14.23 -1.17 -6.82
N GLU A 400 -15.31 -0.63 -7.37
CA GLU A 400 -16.67 -1.07 -7.03
C GLU A 400 -17.33 -1.95 -8.10
N GLY A 401 -16.59 -2.28 -9.19
CA GLY A 401 -16.98 -3.30 -10.17
C GLY A 401 -18.23 -2.98 -10.99
N ASN A 402 -18.46 -1.68 -11.30
CA ASN A 402 -19.63 -1.29 -12.11
C ASN A 402 -19.25 -1.13 -13.58
N ASP A 403 -20.20 -1.44 -14.47
CA ASP A 403 -20.10 -1.03 -15.87
C ASP A 403 -20.48 0.45 -16.01
N LEU A 404 -19.48 1.32 -16.22
CA LEU A 404 -19.66 2.75 -16.41
C LEU A 404 -19.36 3.10 -17.86
N GLN A 405 -20.32 3.75 -18.52
CA GLN A 405 -20.21 4.21 -19.91
C GLN A 405 -20.63 5.67 -20.03
N VAL A 406 -19.94 6.41 -20.88
CA VAL A 406 -20.29 7.81 -21.21
C VAL A 406 -20.61 7.87 -22.70
N LYS A 407 -21.82 8.28 -23.04
CA LYS A 407 -22.32 8.39 -24.41
C LYS A 407 -23.09 9.67 -24.61
N ASN A 408 -22.72 10.50 -25.57
CA ASN A 408 -23.40 11.74 -25.93
C ASN A 408 -23.59 12.68 -24.72
N GLY A 409 -22.56 12.82 -23.87
CA GLY A 409 -22.59 13.63 -22.66
C GLY A 409 -23.44 13.06 -21.51
N LYS A 410 -23.97 11.85 -21.66
CA LYS A 410 -24.78 11.15 -20.66
C LYS A 410 -24.02 10.01 -20.03
N ILE A 411 -24.17 9.82 -18.72
CA ILE A 411 -23.50 8.77 -17.94
C ILE A 411 -24.47 7.61 -17.72
N TYR A 412 -23.97 6.40 -17.95
CA TYR A 412 -24.71 5.14 -17.74
C TYR A 412 -23.91 4.28 -16.74
N ILE A 413 -24.60 3.74 -15.75
CA ILE A 413 -24.01 2.81 -14.77
C ILE A 413 -24.86 1.54 -14.78
N ASN A 414 -24.24 0.39 -15.07
CA ASN A 414 -24.90 -0.91 -15.20
C ASN A 414 -26.10 -0.86 -16.19
N GLY A 415 -25.89 -0.19 -17.32
CA GLY A 415 -26.89 -0.03 -18.39
C GLY A 415 -27.97 1.01 -18.12
N LYS A 416 -28.05 1.60 -16.93
CA LYS A 416 -29.05 2.61 -16.56
C LYS A 416 -28.46 4.02 -16.68
N GLN A 417 -29.14 4.93 -17.40
CA GLN A 417 -28.75 6.34 -17.41
C GLN A 417 -28.95 6.95 -16.01
N THR A 418 -27.89 7.51 -15.43
CA THR A 418 -27.91 8.16 -14.13
C THR A 418 -26.79 9.18 -14.03
N ASN A 419 -27.03 10.24 -13.27
CA ASN A 419 -26.02 11.21 -12.89
C ASN A 419 -25.72 11.17 -11.39
N LYS A 420 -26.18 10.12 -10.68
CA LYS A 420 -25.95 9.95 -9.24
C LYS A 420 -25.33 8.60 -8.99
N TYR A 421 -24.32 8.58 -8.12
CA TYR A 421 -23.70 7.35 -7.67
C TYR A 421 -23.52 7.37 -6.14
N THR A 422 -23.92 6.27 -5.48
CA THR A 422 -23.73 6.08 -4.03
C THR A 422 -22.59 5.11 -3.80
N PHE A 423 -21.53 5.57 -3.16
CA PHE A 423 -20.33 4.77 -2.93
C PHE A 423 -20.57 3.68 -1.89
N ARG A 424 -20.02 2.49 -2.14
CA ARG A 424 -20.14 1.31 -1.27
C ARG A 424 -18.97 1.16 -0.30
N MET A 425 -17.86 1.88 -0.52
CA MET A 425 -16.65 1.86 0.30
C MET A 425 -16.25 3.26 0.75
N ASP A 426 -15.48 3.34 1.84
CA ASP A 426 -14.71 4.51 2.21
C ASP A 426 -13.42 4.59 1.39
N TYR A 427 -12.99 5.81 1.07
CA TYR A 427 -11.76 6.08 0.33
C TYR A 427 -10.87 7.03 1.10
N TYR A 428 -9.57 6.92 0.86
CA TYR A 428 -8.55 7.72 1.53
C TYR A 428 -7.63 8.38 0.51
N TRP A 429 -7.01 9.49 0.92
CA TRP A 429 -5.97 10.13 0.13
C TRP A 429 -4.64 10.01 0.85
N MET A 430 -3.68 9.34 0.22
CA MET A 430 -2.41 8.94 0.79
C MET A 430 -1.27 9.71 0.13
N GLN A 431 -0.38 10.33 0.92
CA GLN A 431 0.82 10.98 0.40
C GLN A 431 2.07 10.56 1.18
N GLY A 432 3.22 10.58 0.49
CA GLY A 432 4.51 10.43 1.14
C GLY A 432 4.95 11.72 1.83
N ASP A 433 5.77 11.61 2.87
CA ASP A 433 6.33 12.76 3.56
C ASP A 433 7.44 13.42 2.75
N ASN A 434 8.16 12.66 1.93
CA ASN A 434 9.07 13.19 0.91
C ASN A 434 8.26 13.58 -0.34
N ARG A 435 7.61 14.75 -0.29
CA ARG A 435 6.55 15.20 -1.18
C ARG A 435 6.90 15.15 -2.66
N HIS A 436 8.13 15.49 -3.03
CA HIS A 436 8.57 15.52 -4.41
C HIS A 436 9.27 14.24 -4.87
N ASN A 437 9.54 13.32 -3.93
CA ASN A 437 10.10 11.99 -4.20
C ASN A 437 9.15 10.88 -3.69
N SER A 438 7.88 10.98 -4.04
CA SER A 438 6.86 10.00 -3.65
C SER A 438 5.87 9.78 -4.78
N ALA A 439 5.79 8.54 -5.25
CA ALA A 439 4.62 8.06 -5.97
C ALA A 439 3.50 7.86 -4.93
N ASP A 440 2.38 8.58 -5.06
CA ASP A 440 1.28 8.59 -4.10
C ASP A 440 -0.06 8.96 -4.76
N SER A 441 -1.09 9.25 -3.97
CA SER A 441 -2.45 9.50 -4.48
C SER A 441 -2.54 10.64 -5.51
N ARG A 442 -1.59 11.53 -5.57
CA ARG A 442 -1.53 12.55 -6.63
C ARG A 442 -1.35 11.95 -8.02
N TYR A 443 -0.82 10.72 -8.10
CA TYR A 443 -0.53 10.01 -9.34
C TYR A 443 -1.51 8.86 -9.62
N TRP A 444 -1.89 8.07 -8.60
CA TRP A 444 -2.81 6.93 -8.79
C TRP A 444 -4.24 7.16 -8.28
N GLY A 445 -4.50 8.28 -7.56
CA GLY A 445 -5.82 8.60 -7.04
C GLY A 445 -6.13 7.99 -5.67
N PHE A 446 -7.39 7.65 -5.47
CA PHE A 446 -7.91 7.18 -4.18
C PHE A 446 -7.43 5.79 -3.80
N VAL A 447 -7.28 5.57 -2.48
CA VAL A 447 -7.05 4.26 -1.89
C VAL A 447 -8.35 3.78 -1.23
N PRO A 448 -9.00 2.73 -1.73
CA PRO A 448 -10.24 2.22 -1.13
C PRO A 448 -9.97 1.45 0.16
N GLU A 449 -10.95 1.36 1.04
CA GLU A 449 -10.82 0.75 2.36
C GLU A 449 -10.43 -0.74 2.33
N ASP A 450 -10.83 -1.47 1.28
CA ASP A 450 -10.46 -2.88 1.09
C ASP A 450 -8.97 -3.09 0.81
N HIS A 451 -8.22 -2.04 0.46
CA HIS A 451 -6.78 -2.05 0.29
C HIS A 451 -6.02 -1.80 1.61
N ILE A 452 -6.66 -1.25 2.65
CA ILE A 452 -6.00 -0.95 3.93
C ILE A 452 -5.57 -2.24 4.62
N VAL A 453 -4.27 -2.37 4.92
CA VAL A 453 -3.66 -3.54 5.60
C VAL A 453 -3.59 -3.32 7.10
N GLY A 454 -2.97 -2.24 7.57
CA GLY A 454 -2.79 -2.00 9.00
C GLY A 454 -2.02 -0.72 9.32
N LYS A 455 -1.79 -0.53 10.62
CA LYS A 455 -1.04 0.61 11.17
C LYS A 455 0.33 0.18 11.67
N PRO A 456 1.44 0.79 11.20
CA PRO A 456 2.75 0.61 11.81
C PRO A 456 2.71 1.12 13.25
N ILE A 457 3.12 0.29 14.21
CA ILE A 457 3.12 0.65 15.63
C ILE A 457 4.50 1.08 16.08
N PHE A 458 5.52 0.27 15.81
CA PHE A 458 6.90 0.57 16.17
C PHE A 458 7.90 -0.01 15.18
N ILE A 459 9.10 0.53 15.19
CA ILE A 459 10.27 0.05 14.47
C ILE A 459 10.96 -0.95 15.37
N TRP A 460 11.03 -2.23 14.98
CA TRP A 460 11.69 -3.25 15.79
C TRP A 460 13.16 -3.46 15.41
N TRP A 461 13.54 -3.08 14.17
CA TRP A 461 14.92 -3.07 13.69
C TRP A 461 15.11 -1.92 12.68
N SER A 462 16.34 -1.38 12.61
CA SER A 462 16.69 -0.35 11.63
C SER A 462 18.12 -0.53 11.17
N SER A 463 18.30 -0.79 9.87
CA SER A 463 19.62 -0.89 9.21
C SER A 463 19.86 0.33 8.34
N ASP A 464 21.07 0.87 8.41
CA ASP A 464 21.51 1.94 7.55
C ASP A 464 22.18 1.36 6.31
N PRO A 465 21.66 1.59 5.09
CA PRO A 465 22.29 1.08 3.88
C PRO A 465 23.62 1.79 3.54
N ASP A 466 23.84 3.00 4.08
CA ASP A 466 25.04 3.78 3.83
C ASP A 466 26.22 3.37 4.71
N HIS A 467 25.98 2.54 5.74
CA HIS A 467 27.00 2.08 6.70
C HIS A 467 27.02 0.55 6.85
N THR A 468 28.15 -0.01 7.26
CA THR A 468 28.33 -1.46 7.45
C THR A 468 28.65 -1.82 8.91
N GLY A 469 28.48 -3.09 9.27
CA GLY A 469 28.76 -3.59 10.61
C GLY A 469 27.84 -2.99 11.66
N THR A 470 28.38 -2.73 12.86
CA THR A 470 27.63 -2.14 13.97
C THR A 470 27.24 -0.68 13.76
N ALA A 471 27.98 0.05 12.90
CA ALA A 471 27.63 1.40 12.47
C ALA A 471 26.44 1.42 11.53
N GLY A 472 26.17 0.31 10.81
CA GLY A 472 24.98 0.14 10.01
C GLY A 472 23.69 -0.16 10.80
N ILE A 473 23.71 -0.10 12.14
CA ILE A 473 22.52 -0.27 12.98
C ILE A 473 22.15 1.08 13.59
N ARG A 474 20.95 1.56 13.26
CA ARG A 474 20.43 2.80 13.85
C ARG A 474 19.80 2.52 15.22
N TRP A 475 20.65 2.39 16.25
CA TRP A 475 20.27 2.04 17.62
C TRP A 475 19.19 2.93 18.22
N SER A 476 19.18 4.22 17.91
CA SER A 476 18.18 5.20 18.39
C SER A 476 16.78 4.98 17.85
N ARG A 477 16.64 4.15 16.81
CA ARG A 477 15.34 3.83 16.18
C ARG A 477 14.74 2.52 16.67
N LEU A 478 15.50 1.68 17.37
CA LEU A 478 15.01 0.40 17.88
C LEU A 478 13.88 0.62 18.89
N PHE A 479 12.77 -0.12 18.68
CA PHE A 479 11.55 -0.06 19.50
C PHE A 479 10.90 1.33 19.59
N ARG A 480 11.24 2.23 18.67
CA ARG A 480 10.63 3.56 18.60
C ARG A 480 9.21 3.46 18.04
N PHE A 481 8.24 4.00 18.78
CA PHE A 481 6.85 4.06 18.32
C PHE A 481 6.71 5.04 17.17
N VAL A 482 5.98 4.61 16.11
CA VAL A 482 5.80 5.38 14.88
C VAL A 482 5.01 6.67 15.15
N ASP A 483 3.99 6.63 16.00
CA ASP A 483 3.19 7.81 16.35
C ASP A 483 4.00 8.92 17.08
N ASN A 484 5.18 8.60 17.60
CA ASN A 484 6.10 9.55 18.25
C ASN A 484 7.12 10.17 17.28
N ILE A 485 7.08 9.77 15.99
CA ILE A 485 7.94 10.30 14.93
C ILE A 485 7.16 11.43 14.24
N LYS A 486 7.48 12.66 14.59
CA LYS A 486 6.82 13.87 14.09
C LYS A 486 7.77 14.72 13.29
#